data_129218b082df7d44ff3fa04776d0a008
#
_entry.id   129218b082df7d44ff3fa04776d0a008
#
_cell.length_a   1.000
_cell.length_b   1.000
_cell.length_c   1.000
_cell.angle_alpha   90.00
_cell.angle_beta   90.00
_cell.angle_gamma   90.00
#
_symmetry.space_group_name_H-M   'P 1'
#
loop_
_entity.id
_entity.type
_entity.pdbx_description
1 polymer ?
#
loop_
_entity_poly.entity_id
_entity_poly.type
_entity_poly.pdbx_seq_one_letter_code
_entity_poly.pdbx_strand_id
1 'polypeptide(L)'
;MSDKVVGKIFVTSWKNYKKFRDNENNRNLDERHVAKLVASFRKNGWDIEPITVNKDYVIISGHHRLAAAVQAEIDIKYTIADVDYTSTQLQDISSTQKKWTERDVIASKAKAGSIAHQNYIQLDKKYVATKILKPNTLVAVITNNYTTGSVAKIKSDDFEFPLEEFIKVDEKLQILSDVLEPARNSKRSSAFLEKAALFMLDNGAAPSTLRDKLDKYSSTIPKIPSIEVGIKTLEGI
;
A
#
# COMPACT_ATOMS: atom_id res chain seq x y z
N MET A 1 25.66 40.19 -1.27
CA MET A 1 25.08 38.91 -0.84
C MET A 1 26.01 37.82 -1.29
N SER A 2 26.64 37.10 -0.38
CA SER A 2 27.52 35.97 -0.75
C SER A 2 26.67 34.76 -1.11
N ASP A 3 26.85 34.24 -2.32
CA ASP A 3 26.19 33.01 -2.77
C ASP A 3 26.56 31.86 -1.82
N LYS A 4 25.52 31.23 -1.25
CA LYS A 4 25.68 30.08 -0.37
C LYS A 4 25.80 28.84 -1.24
N VAL A 5 26.95 28.16 -1.22
CA VAL A 5 27.12 26.88 -1.92
C VAL A 5 26.20 25.86 -1.25
N VAL A 6 25.08 25.59 -1.91
CA VAL A 6 24.13 24.55 -1.48
C VAL A 6 24.47 23.26 -2.22
N GLY A 7 25.14 22.34 -1.53
CA GLY A 7 25.33 20.97 -1.93
C GLY A 7 26.46 20.72 -2.95
N LYS A 8 27.53 20.04 -2.49
CA LYS A 8 28.52 19.44 -3.41
C LYS A 8 27.95 18.13 -3.95
N ILE A 9 28.03 17.92 -5.27
CA ILE A 9 27.78 16.63 -5.89
C ILE A 9 29.04 15.79 -5.78
N PHE A 10 28.92 14.63 -5.19
CA PHE A 10 29.97 13.63 -5.10
C PHE A 10 29.71 12.52 -6.12
N VAL A 11 30.76 11.93 -6.63
CA VAL A 11 30.70 10.77 -7.54
C VAL A 11 31.45 9.61 -6.93
N THR A 12 30.90 8.43 -6.98
CA THR A 12 31.53 7.19 -6.55
C THR A 12 31.22 6.05 -7.51
N SER A 13 32.13 5.08 -7.61
CA SER A 13 31.88 3.90 -8.41
C SER A 13 30.65 3.14 -7.93
N TRP A 14 29.87 2.55 -8.87
CA TRP A 14 28.75 1.70 -8.57
C TRP A 14 29.12 0.53 -7.63
N LYS A 15 30.36 0.03 -7.69
CA LYS A 15 30.85 -1.04 -6.81
C LYS A 15 30.80 -0.68 -5.33
N ASN A 16 30.78 0.61 -5.01
CA ASN A 16 30.74 1.13 -3.66
C ASN A 16 29.30 1.33 -3.13
N TYR A 17 28.28 0.76 -3.81
CA TYR A 17 26.87 0.95 -3.45
C TYR A 17 26.54 0.55 -2.01
N LYS A 18 27.27 -0.41 -1.44
CA LYS A 18 27.07 -0.90 -0.06
C LYS A 18 27.28 0.15 1.04
N LYS A 19 27.96 1.28 0.73
CA LYS A 19 28.08 2.38 1.68
C LYS A 19 26.75 3.11 1.91
N PHE A 20 25.84 3.04 0.95
CA PHE A 20 24.52 3.65 1.04
C PHE A 20 23.57 2.72 1.76
N ARG A 21 22.99 3.22 2.86
CA ARG A 21 22.04 2.48 3.69
C ARG A 21 20.63 2.85 3.30
N ASP A 22 19.74 1.84 3.19
CA ASP A 22 18.34 2.13 2.95
C ASP A 22 17.72 2.81 4.18
N ASN A 23 16.79 3.72 3.95
CA ASN A 23 16.02 4.35 4.99
C ASN A 23 14.75 3.52 5.20
N GLU A 24 14.51 3.07 6.43
CA GLU A 24 13.32 2.28 6.80
C GLU A 24 12.00 2.98 6.43
N ASN A 25 12.03 4.31 6.34
CA ASN A 25 10.90 5.12 5.93
C ASN A 25 10.72 5.22 4.41
N ASN A 26 11.65 4.71 3.60
CA ASN A 26 11.49 4.69 2.16
C ASN A 26 10.43 3.67 1.74
N ARG A 27 9.70 3.99 0.65
CA ARG A 27 8.79 3.04 0.02
C ARG A 27 9.55 1.86 -0.60
N ASN A 28 8.85 0.76 -0.88
CA ASN A 28 9.43 -0.37 -1.60
C ASN A 28 9.90 0.03 -3.00
N LEU A 29 10.93 -0.66 -3.50
CA LEU A 29 11.38 -0.49 -4.87
C LEU A 29 10.27 -0.91 -5.85
N ASP A 30 10.01 -0.05 -6.82
CA ASP A 30 9.17 -0.36 -7.98
C ASP A 30 10.08 -0.85 -9.10
N GLU A 31 10.11 -2.16 -9.33
CA GLU A 31 11.00 -2.80 -10.31
C GLU A 31 10.76 -2.28 -11.73
N ARG A 32 9.51 -1.94 -12.10
CA ARG A 32 9.20 -1.37 -13.42
C ARG A 32 9.78 0.03 -13.57
N HIS A 33 9.77 0.81 -12.49
CA HIS A 33 10.40 2.14 -12.49
C HIS A 33 11.91 2.02 -12.54
N VAL A 34 12.51 1.10 -11.78
CA VAL A 34 13.96 0.82 -11.83
C VAL A 34 14.37 0.41 -13.24
N ALA A 35 13.64 -0.50 -13.89
CA ALA A 35 13.97 -0.93 -15.27
C ALA A 35 13.95 0.24 -16.28
N LYS A 36 13.00 1.18 -16.15
CA LYS A 36 12.97 2.40 -16.98
C LYS A 36 14.20 3.29 -16.74
N LEU A 37 14.60 3.47 -15.49
CA LEU A 37 15.80 4.23 -15.13
C LEU A 37 17.08 3.55 -15.65
N VAL A 38 17.19 2.20 -15.57
CA VAL A 38 18.30 1.43 -16.13
C VAL A 38 18.43 1.67 -17.64
N ALA A 39 17.31 1.62 -18.36
CA ALA A 39 17.30 1.88 -19.80
C ALA A 39 17.76 3.32 -20.12
N SER A 40 17.29 4.31 -19.34
CA SER A 40 17.72 5.70 -19.47
C SER A 40 19.21 5.86 -19.18
N PHE A 41 19.69 5.30 -18.10
CA PHE A 41 21.09 5.39 -17.68
C PHE A 41 22.06 4.74 -18.68
N ARG A 42 21.68 3.61 -19.27
CA ARG A 42 22.49 2.98 -20.33
C ARG A 42 22.55 3.80 -21.60
N LYS A 43 21.49 4.55 -21.91
CA LYS A 43 21.39 5.38 -23.11
C LYS A 43 22.08 6.74 -22.95
N ASN A 44 21.86 7.41 -21.81
CA ASN A 44 22.19 8.83 -21.62
C ASN A 44 23.24 9.06 -20.51
N GLY A 45 23.67 8.01 -19.80
CA GLY A 45 24.42 8.17 -18.56
C GLY A 45 23.53 8.68 -17.42
N TRP A 46 24.15 9.16 -16.35
CA TRP A 46 23.43 9.79 -15.25
C TRP A 46 23.22 11.29 -15.55
N ASP A 47 22.10 11.62 -16.13
CA ASP A 47 21.70 12.99 -16.54
C ASP A 47 20.57 13.58 -15.65
N ILE A 48 20.19 12.88 -14.60
CA ILE A 48 19.15 13.29 -13.67
C ILE A 48 19.74 13.71 -12.32
N GLU A 49 18.88 14.20 -11.40
CA GLU A 49 19.28 14.60 -10.04
C GLU A 49 20.09 13.52 -9.31
N PRO A 50 21.14 13.89 -8.56
CA PRO A 50 21.88 12.96 -7.70
C PRO A 50 20.97 12.36 -6.63
N ILE A 51 21.36 11.22 -6.04
CA ILE A 51 20.70 10.75 -4.83
C ILE A 51 21.06 11.68 -3.67
N THR A 52 20.15 11.83 -2.72
CA THR A 52 20.39 12.59 -1.49
C THR A 52 20.51 11.64 -0.32
N VAL A 53 21.58 11.80 0.44
CA VAL A 53 21.87 11.01 1.66
C VAL A 53 22.14 11.93 2.84
N ASN A 54 21.98 11.42 4.06
CA ASN A 54 22.46 12.13 5.26
C ASN A 54 23.97 11.88 5.50
N LYS A 55 24.52 12.42 6.59
CA LYS A 55 25.94 12.26 6.96
C LYS A 55 26.36 10.80 7.15
N ASP A 56 25.43 9.93 7.51
CA ASP A 56 25.64 8.51 7.72
C ASP A 56 25.38 7.66 6.46
N TYR A 57 25.26 8.30 5.31
CA TYR A 57 24.93 7.68 4.02
C TYR A 57 23.58 6.95 4.00
N VAL A 58 22.65 7.33 4.89
CA VAL A 58 21.26 6.87 4.81
C VAL A 58 20.55 7.60 3.67
N ILE A 59 19.91 6.88 2.78
CA ILE A 59 19.25 7.43 1.57
C ILE A 59 18.00 8.19 1.98
N ILE A 60 18.01 9.50 1.75
CA ILE A 60 16.87 10.39 1.92
C ILE A 60 15.98 10.35 0.67
N SER A 61 16.60 10.44 -0.52
CA SER A 61 15.90 10.41 -1.80
C SER A 61 16.73 9.73 -2.87
N GLY A 62 16.07 9.00 -3.77
CA GLY A 62 16.71 8.41 -4.94
C GLY A 62 17.09 6.94 -4.81
N HIS A 63 16.49 6.17 -3.89
CA HIS A 63 16.73 4.73 -3.77
C HIS A 63 16.49 3.95 -5.08
N HIS A 64 15.48 4.31 -5.90
CA HIS A 64 15.30 3.74 -7.24
C HIS A 64 16.45 4.10 -8.18
N ARG A 65 16.99 5.34 -8.08
CA ARG A 65 18.15 5.78 -8.87
C ARG A 65 19.41 5.02 -8.49
N LEU A 66 19.61 4.77 -7.18
CA LEU A 66 20.72 3.93 -6.73
C LEU A 66 20.60 2.51 -7.27
N ALA A 67 19.45 1.87 -7.12
CA ALA A 67 19.21 0.52 -7.63
C ALA A 67 19.44 0.44 -9.16
N ALA A 68 18.98 1.44 -9.90
CA ALA A 68 19.18 1.52 -11.34
C ALA A 68 20.65 1.73 -11.72
N ALA A 69 21.39 2.55 -10.98
CA ALA A 69 22.81 2.78 -11.23
C ALA A 69 23.65 1.51 -11.03
N VAL A 70 23.33 0.75 -9.99
CA VAL A 70 23.97 -0.56 -9.72
C VAL A 70 23.69 -1.54 -10.85
N GLN A 71 22.43 -1.66 -11.30
CA GLN A 71 22.07 -2.55 -12.40
C GLN A 71 22.60 -2.09 -13.77
N ALA A 72 22.76 -0.80 -13.96
CA ALA A 72 23.36 -0.23 -15.19
C ALA A 72 24.89 -0.20 -15.17
N GLU A 73 25.50 -0.48 -14.02
CA GLU A 73 26.96 -0.42 -13.77
C GLU A 73 27.57 0.95 -14.02
N ILE A 74 26.83 2.02 -13.67
CA ILE A 74 27.29 3.40 -13.82
C ILE A 74 27.64 4.03 -12.48
N ASP A 75 28.52 5.02 -12.51
CA ASP A 75 28.94 5.76 -11.32
C ASP A 75 27.76 6.47 -10.65
N ILE A 76 27.73 6.41 -9.33
CA ILE A 76 26.65 6.95 -8.49
C ILE A 76 26.97 8.41 -8.18
N LYS A 77 26.04 9.31 -8.53
CA LYS A 77 26.08 10.73 -8.15
C LYS A 77 25.23 10.95 -6.90
N TYR A 78 25.79 11.61 -5.87
CA TYR A 78 25.07 11.85 -4.62
C TYR A 78 25.41 13.21 -4.00
N THR A 79 24.50 13.70 -3.16
CA THR A 79 24.67 14.87 -2.31
C THR A 79 24.47 14.49 -0.86
N ILE A 80 25.15 15.18 0.07
CA ILE A 80 24.97 14.98 1.51
C ILE A 80 24.12 16.13 2.03
N ALA A 81 22.98 15.81 2.62
CA ALA A 81 22.11 16.75 3.33
C ALA A 81 22.39 16.68 4.84
N ASP A 82 22.37 17.85 5.47
CA ASP A 82 22.62 17.98 6.91
C ASP A 82 21.31 17.92 7.72
N VAL A 83 20.44 16.95 7.36
CA VAL A 83 19.13 16.76 7.98
C VAL A 83 18.73 15.29 7.96
N ASP A 84 18.10 14.86 9.04
CA ASP A 84 17.36 13.61 9.09
C ASP A 84 15.86 13.91 8.88
N TYR A 85 15.27 13.29 7.86
CA TYR A 85 13.88 13.49 7.55
C TYR A 85 13.00 12.42 8.17
N THR A 86 11.89 12.84 8.76
CA THR A 86 10.81 11.95 9.17
C THR A 86 10.12 11.34 7.94
N SER A 87 9.34 10.27 8.14
CA SER A 87 8.55 9.65 7.07
C SER A 87 7.61 10.65 6.38
N THR A 88 7.02 11.58 7.14
CA THR A 88 6.14 12.63 6.59
C THR A 88 6.91 13.58 5.70
N GLN A 89 8.07 14.06 6.14
CA GLN A 89 8.91 14.96 5.33
C GLN A 89 9.43 14.29 4.05
N LEU A 90 9.76 12.98 4.12
CA LEU A 90 10.14 12.23 2.91
C LEU A 90 8.97 12.07 1.94
N GLN A 91 7.74 11.92 2.44
CA GLN A 91 6.54 11.89 1.62
C GLN A 91 6.33 13.22 0.88
N ASP A 92 6.50 14.35 1.57
CA ASP A 92 6.36 15.70 0.98
C ASP A 92 7.41 15.95 -0.10
N ILE A 93 8.67 15.61 0.17
CA ILE A 93 9.78 15.73 -0.80
C ILE A 93 9.55 14.84 -2.03
N SER A 94 9.06 13.61 -1.81
CA SER A 94 8.78 12.66 -2.89
C SER A 94 7.51 12.99 -3.68
N SER A 95 6.64 13.85 -3.17
CA SER A 95 5.38 14.24 -3.82
C SER A 95 5.56 14.97 -5.14
N THR A 96 6.73 15.58 -5.34
CA THR A 96 7.07 16.28 -6.59
C THR A 96 7.46 15.33 -7.74
N GLN A 97 7.86 14.08 -7.45
CA GLN A 97 8.33 13.14 -8.48
C GLN A 97 7.32 12.01 -8.77
N LYS A 98 6.83 11.33 -7.73
CA LYS A 98 5.75 10.34 -7.82
C LYS A 98 4.98 10.36 -6.50
N LYS A 99 3.68 10.64 -6.57
CA LYS A 99 2.83 10.61 -5.37
C LYS A 99 2.95 9.25 -4.69
N TRP A 100 3.16 9.26 -3.39
CA TRP A 100 3.07 8.06 -2.59
C TRP A 100 1.66 7.48 -2.70
N THR A 101 1.58 6.20 -2.98
CA THR A 101 0.31 5.50 -2.90
C THR A 101 -0.03 5.25 -1.43
N GLU A 102 -1.29 4.97 -1.15
CA GLU A 102 -1.72 4.59 0.21
C GLU A 102 -0.95 3.38 0.74
N ARG A 103 -0.65 2.42 -0.14
CA ARG A 103 0.18 1.26 0.20
C ARG A 103 1.62 1.63 0.54
N ASP A 104 2.20 2.60 -0.15
CA ASP A 104 3.55 3.08 0.15
C ASP A 104 3.62 3.69 1.55
N VAL A 105 2.60 4.50 1.94
CA VAL A 105 2.51 5.12 3.27
C VAL A 105 2.39 4.05 4.36
N ILE A 106 1.48 3.10 4.19
CA ILE A 106 1.25 2.02 5.15
C ILE A 106 2.51 1.14 5.29
N ALA A 107 3.14 0.80 4.16
CA ALA A 107 4.37 0.00 4.16
C ALA A 107 5.54 0.71 4.86
N SER A 108 5.67 2.03 4.67
CA SER A 108 6.68 2.85 5.36
C SER A 108 6.49 2.80 6.88
N LYS A 109 5.25 3.01 7.35
CA LYS A 109 4.94 2.97 8.79
C LYS A 109 5.16 1.59 9.42
N ALA A 110 4.80 0.52 8.69
CA ALA A 110 5.06 -0.84 9.14
C ALA A 110 6.56 -1.15 9.26
N LYS A 111 7.38 -0.68 8.31
CA LYS A 111 8.85 -0.77 8.37
C LYS A 111 9.43 0.02 9.54
N ALA A 112 8.85 1.18 9.86
CA ALA A 112 9.22 1.99 11.02
C ALA A 112 8.79 1.38 12.37
N GLY A 113 8.26 0.16 12.39
CA GLY A 113 7.96 -0.60 13.60
C GLY A 113 6.50 -0.50 14.08
N SER A 114 5.60 0.15 13.35
CA SER A 114 4.19 0.22 13.74
C SER A 114 3.52 -1.14 13.61
N ILE A 115 3.17 -1.74 14.75
CA ILE A 115 2.47 -3.03 14.84
C ILE A 115 1.11 -2.96 14.13
N ALA A 116 0.37 -1.87 14.29
CA ALA A 116 -0.92 -1.68 13.63
C ALA A 116 -0.83 -1.80 12.10
N HIS A 117 0.18 -1.17 11.50
CA HIS A 117 0.40 -1.23 10.05
C HIS A 117 0.95 -2.60 9.60
N GLN A 118 1.74 -3.28 10.45
CA GLN A 118 2.18 -4.65 10.18
C GLN A 118 0.99 -5.62 10.15
N ASN A 119 0.08 -5.51 11.12
CA ASN A 119 -1.16 -6.28 11.20
C ASN A 119 -2.05 -6.02 9.97
N TYR A 120 -2.22 -4.75 9.57
CA TYR A 120 -2.92 -4.42 8.33
C TYR A 120 -2.32 -5.11 7.10
N ILE A 121 -0.99 -5.06 6.94
CA ILE A 121 -0.30 -5.67 5.80
C ILE A 121 -0.48 -7.19 5.75
N GLN A 122 -0.53 -7.86 6.91
CA GLN A 122 -0.80 -9.30 6.96
C GLN A 122 -2.18 -9.62 6.37
N LEU A 123 -3.21 -8.87 6.77
CA LEU A 123 -4.57 -9.05 6.23
C LEU A 123 -4.66 -8.66 4.75
N ASP A 124 -4.01 -7.57 4.33
CA ASP A 124 -3.95 -7.17 2.90
C ASP A 124 -3.32 -8.28 2.05
N LYS A 125 -2.22 -8.89 2.51
CA LYS A 125 -1.60 -10.03 1.83
C LYS A 125 -2.52 -11.25 1.78
N LYS A 126 -3.20 -11.57 2.88
CA LYS A 126 -4.06 -12.75 2.99
C LYS A 126 -5.32 -12.63 2.11
N TYR A 127 -5.98 -11.48 2.11
CA TYR A 127 -7.31 -11.33 1.51
C TYR A 127 -7.34 -10.49 0.23
N VAL A 128 -6.53 -9.45 0.14
CA VAL A 128 -6.57 -8.50 -0.99
C VAL A 128 -5.58 -8.88 -2.09
N ALA A 129 -4.34 -9.17 -1.75
CA ALA A 129 -3.34 -9.57 -2.74
C ALA A 129 -3.71 -10.90 -3.42
N THR A 130 -4.38 -11.80 -2.71
CA THR A 130 -4.95 -13.05 -3.22
C THR A 130 -6.26 -12.86 -3.98
N LYS A 131 -6.78 -11.64 -4.05
CA LYS A 131 -8.05 -11.26 -4.70
C LYS A 131 -9.30 -11.92 -4.08
N ILE A 132 -9.22 -12.35 -2.85
CA ILE A 132 -10.36 -12.90 -2.09
C ILE A 132 -11.36 -11.79 -1.79
N LEU A 133 -10.88 -10.63 -1.32
CA LEU A 133 -11.70 -9.44 -1.04
C LEU A 133 -11.12 -8.19 -1.74
N LYS A 134 -11.95 -7.17 -1.87
CA LYS A 134 -11.51 -5.87 -2.40
C LYS A 134 -10.83 -5.03 -1.31
N PRO A 135 -9.87 -4.15 -1.66
CA PRO A 135 -9.17 -3.30 -0.69
C PRO A 135 -10.12 -2.50 0.21
N ASN A 136 -11.17 -1.91 -0.39
CA ASN A 136 -12.15 -1.11 0.35
C ASN A 136 -12.98 -1.91 1.35
N THR A 137 -13.14 -3.22 1.15
CA THR A 137 -13.81 -4.12 2.08
C THR A 137 -12.94 -4.37 3.30
N LEU A 138 -11.65 -4.66 3.11
CA LEU A 138 -10.68 -4.80 4.19
C LEU A 138 -10.67 -3.54 5.08
N VAL A 139 -10.58 -2.35 4.45
CA VAL A 139 -10.62 -1.07 5.17
C VAL A 139 -11.91 -0.91 5.97
N ALA A 140 -13.07 -1.26 5.38
CA ALA A 140 -14.37 -1.15 6.05
C ALA A 140 -14.45 -2.04 7.30
N VAL A 141 -13.95 -3.27 7.23
CA VAL A 141 -13.94 -4.18 8.39
C VAL A 141 -13.05 -3.65 9.51
N ILE A 142 -11.80 -3.26 9.19
CA ILE A 142 -10.84 -2.77 10.19
C ILE A 142 -11.31 -1.48 10.87
N THR A 143 -11.92 -0.58 10.10
CA THR A 143 -12.34 0.73 10.65
C THR A 143 -13.77 0.74 11.17
N ASN A 144 -14.48 -0.38 11.03
CA ASN A 144 -15.92 -0.49 11.28
C ASN A 144 -16.72 0.63 10.60
N ASN A 145 -16.33 0.98 9.37
CA ASN A 145 -16.90 2.08 8.62
C ASN A 145 -17.05 1.72 7.14
N TYR A 146 -18.28 1.73 6.65
CA TYR A 146 -18.62 1.38 5.27
C TYR A 146 -18.45 2.53 4.27
N THR A 147 -18.16 3.74 4.75
CA THR A 147 -18.00 4.94 3.90
C THR A 147 -16.59 5.04 3.30
N THR A 148 -16.40 5.97 2.36
CA THR A 148 -15.16 6.12 1.61
C THR A 148 -14.01 6.80 2.36
N GLY A 149 -14.26 7.41 3.53
CA GLY A 149 -13.26 8.17 4.31
C GLY A 149 -12.30 7.32 5.17
N SER A 150 -12.51 6.02 5.23
CA SER A 150 -11.87 5.13 6.21
C SER A 150 -10.36 4.93 6.02
N VAL A 151 -9.84 5.04 4.79
CA VAL A 151 -8.41 4.85 4.50
C VAL A 151 -7.54 5.93 5.15
N ALA A 152 -8.06 7.14 5.33
CA ALA A 152 -7.35 8.21 6.02
C ALA A 152 -6.99 7.83 7.46
N LYS A 153 -7.89 7.11 8.16
CA LYS A 153 -7.64 6.60 9.52
C LYS A 153 -6.47 5.61 9.54
N ILE A 154 -6.41 4.70 8.58
CA ILE A 154 -5.32 3.70 8.50
C ILE A 154 -3.96 4.36 8.21
N LYS A 155 -3.93 5.46 7.46
CA LYS A 155 -2.70 6.21 7.17
C LYS A 155 -2.24 7.12 8.31
N SER A 156 -3.07 7.35 9.30
CA SER A 156 -2.78 8.20 10.46
C SER A 156 -1.66 7.62 11.33
N ASP A 157 -0.92 8.48 12.02
CA ASP A 157 0.06 8.07 13.02
C ASP A 157 -0.62 7.51 14.27
N ASP A 158 -1.86 7.93 14.53
CA ASP A 158 -2.70 7.47 15.65
C ASP A 158 -3.45 6.17 15.33
N PHE A 159 -3.14 5.51 14.22
CA PHE A 159 -3.81 4.27 13.87
C PHE A 159 -3.38 3.15 14.82
N GLU A 160 -4.35 2.67 15.59
CA GLU A 160 -4.20 1.53 16.49
C GLU A 160 -4.94 0.31 15.90
N PHE A 161 -4.26 -0.82 15.90
CA PHE A 161 -4.82 -2.10 15.48
C PHE A 161 -4.11 -3.22 16.24
N PRO A 162 -4.45 -3.41 17.54
CA PRO A 162 -3.81 -4.39 18.42
C PRO A 162 -4.13 -5.83 18.00
N LEU A 163 -3.35 -6.78 18.52
CA LEU A 163 -3.47 -8.20 18.18
C LEU A 163 -4.87 -8.77 18.43
N GLU A 164 -5.52 -8.36 19.49
CA GLU A 164 -6.88 -8.81 19.81
C GLU A 164 -7.90 -8.39 18.75
N GLU A 165 -7.80 -7.15 18.27
CA GLU A 165 -8.63 -6.68 17.15
C GLU A 165 -8.26 -7.38 15.85
N PHE A 166 -6.98 -7.60 15.60
CA PHE A 166 -6.51 -8.35 14.42
C PHE A 166 -7.17 -9.73 14.35
N ILE A 167 -7.21 -10.49 15.47
CA ILE A 167 -7.81 -11.82 15.51
C ILE A 167 -9.31 -11.74 15.18
N LYS A 168 -10.05 -10.84 15.82
CA LYS A 168 -11.49 -10.64 15.56
C LYS A 168 -11.78 -10.26 14.11
N VAL A 169 -10.95 -9.37 13.56
CA VAL A 169 -11.08 -8.94 12.16
C VAL A 169 -10.75 -10.07 11.21
N ASP A 170 -9.71 -10.87 11.48
CA ASP A 170 -9.33 -12.00 10.63
C ASP A 170 -10.44 -13.07 10.60
N GLU A 171 -11.03 -13.41 11.75
CA GLU A 171 -12.19 -14.31 11.84
C GLU A 171 -13.39 -13.78 11.03
N LYS A 172 -13.70 -12.50 11.18
CA LYS A 172 -14.79 -11.85 10.44
C LYS A 172 -14.55 -11.84 8.92
N LEU A 173 -13.33 -11.57 8.49
CA LEU A 173 -12.95 -11.62 7.09
C LEU A 173 -13.00 -13.03 6.52
N GLN A 174 -12.68 -14.04 7.33
CA GLN A 174 -12.80 -15.44 6.94
C GLN A 174 -14.27 -15.80 6.70
N ILE A 175 -15.17 -15.48 7.63
CA ILE A 175 -16.62 -15.70 7.47
C ILE A 175 -17.13 -15.00 6.21
N LEU A 176 -16.78 -13.75 6.02
CA LEU A 176 -17.18 -12.97 4.83
C LEU A 176 -16.64 -13.61 3.55
N SER A 177 -15.40 -14.07 3.57
CA SER A 177 -14.78 -14.78 2.44
C SER A 177 -15.56 -16.02 2.05
N ASP A 178 -15.97 -16.83 3.04
CA ASP A 178 -16.70 -18.07 2.82
C ASP A 178 -18.11 -17.79 2.28
N VAL A 179 -18.78 -16.78 2.82
CA VAL A 179 -20.11 -16.32 2.34
C VAL A 179 -20.05 -15.86 0.88
N LEU A 180 -19.00 -15.16 0.49
CA LEU A 180 -18.86 -14.56 -0.84
C LEU A 180 -18.26 -15.50 -1.89
N GLU A 181 -17.83 -16.69 -1.52
CA GLU A 181 -17.20 -17.63 -2.45
C GLU A 181 -18.05 -17.89 -3.73
N PRO A 182 -19.39 -18.15 -3.65
CA PRO A 182 -20.19 -18.35 -4.84
C PRO A 182 -20.20 -17.14 -5.78
N ALA A 183 -20.29 -15.93 -5.22
CA ALA A 183 -20.26 -14.70 -6.01
C ALA A 183 -18.90 -14.46 -6.68
N ARG A 184 -17.79 -14.86 -6.05
CA ARG A 184 -16.46 -14.82 -6.65
C ARG A 184 -16.32 -15.80 -7.80
N ASN A 185 -16.78 -17.01 -7.62
CA ASN A 185 -16.72 -18.08 -8.61
C ASN A 185 -17.52 -17.70 -9.87
N SER A 186 -18.65 -17.01 -9.71
CA SER A 186 -19.45 -16.47 -10.82
C SER A 186 -18.96 -15.13 -11.37
N LYS A 187 -17.83 -14.58 -10.86
CA LYS A 187 -17.26 -13.27 -11.22
C LYS A 187 -18.20 -12.08 -10.93
N ARG A 188 -19.11 -12.20 -9.99
CA ARG A 188 -20.08 -11.16 -9.59
C ARG A 188 -19.69 -10.42 -8.31
N SER A 189 -18.60 -10.82 -7.66
CA SER A 189 -18.11 -10.11 -6.47
C SER A 189 -17.67 -8.68 -6.82
N SER A 190 -18.14 -7.73 -6.02
CA SER A 190 -17.77 -6.32 -6.08
C SER A 190 -17.61 -5.77 -4.66
N ALA A 191 -16.89 -4.66 -4.51
CA ALA A 191 -16.71 -4.03 -3.19
C ALA A 191 -18.05 -3.63 -2.54
N PHE A 192 -19.06 -3.29 -3.32
CA PHE A 192 -20.38 -2.95 -2.79
C PHE A 192 -21.16 -4.19 -2.34
N LEU A 193 -21.09 -5.30 -3.08
CA LEU A 193 -21.69 -6.57 -2.68
C LEU A 193 -21.03 -7.10 -1.40
N GLU A 194 -19.68 -7.05 -1.34
CA GLU A 194 -18.91 -7.46 -0.17
C GLU A 194 -19.30 -6.64 1.08
N LYS A 195 -19.43 -5.32 0.95
CA LYS A 195 -19.86 -4.44 2.05
C LYS A 195 -21.32 -4.65 2.43
N ALA A 196 -22.20 -4.96 1.48
CA ALA A 196 -23.59 -5.28 1.77
C ALA A 196 -23.71 -6.59 2.56
N ALA A 197 -23.00 -7.64 2.13
CA ALA A 197 -22.93 -8.89 2.88
C ALA A 197 -22.37 -8.71 4.29
N LEU A 198 -21.30 -7.92 4.42
CA LEU A 198 -20.70 -7.57 5.71
C LEU A 198 -21.71 -6.84 6.61
N PHE A 199 -22.42 -5.85 6.08
CA PHE A 199 -23.46 -5.12 6.82
C PHE A 199 -24.56 -6.06 7.33
N MET A 200 -25.03 -6.99 6.49
CA MET A 200 -26.05 -7.96 6.89
C MET A 200 -25.54 -8.90 7.98
N LEU A 201 -24.30 -9.38 7.89
CA LEU A 201 -23.67 -10.19 8.94
C LEU A 201 -23.59 -9.44 10.27
N ASP A 202 -23.21 -8.15 10.24
CA ASP A 202 -23.14 -7.29 11.43
C ASP A 202 -24.52 -7.00 12.04
N ASN A 203 -25.59 -7.13 11.25
CA ASN A 203 -26.97 -7.00 11.70
C ASN A 203 -27.66 -8.35 11.95
N GLY A 204 -26.89 -9.42 12.15
CA GLY A 204 -27.39 -10.72 12.62
C GLY A 204 -27.83 -11.69 11.55
N ALA A 205 -27.55 -11.43 10.27
CA ALA A 205 -27.82 -12.42 9.23
C ALA A 205 -26.92 -13.67 9.43
N ALA A 206 -27.51 -14.84 9.32
CA ALA A 206 -26.75 -16.10 9.45
C ALA A 206 -25.84 -16.29 8.21
N PRO A 207 -24.53 -16.58 8.41
CA PRO A 207 -23.59 -16.77 7.32
C PRO A 207 -24.04 -17.86 6.32
N SER A 208 -24.56 -18.99 6.81
CA SER A 208 -25.06 -20.06 5.96
C SER A 208 -26.21 -19.59 5.05
N THR A 209 -27.17 -18.87 5.59
CA THR A 209 -28.31 -18.34 4.82
C THR A 209 -27.85 -17.40 3.69
N LEU A 210 -26.88 -16.51 3.97
CA LEU A 210 -26.35 -15.62 2.92
C LEU A 210 -25.55 -16.40 1.88
N ARG A 211 -24.76 -17.39 2.30
CA ARG A 211 -24.02 -18.25 1.39
C ARG A 211 -24.95 -19.04 0.47
N ASP A 212 -25.98 -19.67 1.01
CA ASP A 212 -26.95 -20.46 0.22
C ASP A 212 -27.69 -19.60 -0.80
N LYS A 213 -28.08 -18.38 -0.42
CA LYS A 213 -28.65 -17.40 -1.34
C LYS A 213 -27.69 -17.05 -2.47
N LEU A 214 -26.43 -16.72 -2.14
CA LEU A 214 -25.42 -16.39 -3.13
C LEU A 214 -25.08 -17.58 -4.03
N ASP A 215 -25.07 -18.81 -3.50
CA ASP A 215 -24.84 -20.00 -4.31
C ASP A 215 -25.96 -20.18 -5.34
N LYS A 216 -27.21 -20.05 -4.92
CA LYS A 216 -28.39 -20.18 -5.79
C LYS A 216 -28.50 -19.10 -6.86
N TYR A 217 -28.15 -17.85 -6.53
CA TYR A 217 -28.45 -16.69 -7.37
C TYR A 217 -27.23 -15.93 -7.90
N SER A 218 -26.01 -16.37 -7.59
CA SER A 218 -24.78 -15.63 -7.91
C SER A 218 -24.62 -15.30 -9.41
N SER A 219 -25.09 -16.19 -10.30
CA SER A 219 -25.02 -15.96 -11.75
C SER A 219 -25.95 -14.86 -12.25
N THR A 220 -27.02 -14.57 -11.49
CA THR A 220 -28.07 -13.59 -11.85
C THR A 220 -27.94 -12.26 -11.11
N ILE A 221 -27.02 -12.14 -10.14
CA ILE A 221 -26.81 -10.91 -9.40
C ILE A 221 -26.43 -9.77 -10.37
N PRO A 222 -27.19 -8.65 -10.38
CA PRO A 222 -26.87 -7.52 -11.23
C PRO A 222 -25.60 -6.79 -10.76
N LYS A 223 -25.12 -5.85 -11.57
CA LYS A 223 -24.06 -4.95 -11.12
C LYS A 223 -24.55 -4.10 -9.95
N ILE A 224 -23.87 -4.18 -8.82
CA ILE A 224 -24.22 -3.47 -7.59
C ILE A 224 -23.55 -2.09 -7.57
N PRO A 225 -24.29 -0.99 -7.70
CA PRO A 225 -23.73 0.37 -7.75
C PRO A 225 -23.55 1.02 -6.39
N SER A 226 -24.23 0.53 -5.35
CA SER A 226 -24.12 1.03 -3.97
C SER A 226 -24.37 -0.07 -2.94
N ILE A 227 -24.03 0.20 -1.68
CA ILE A 227 -24.26 -0.73 -0.56
C ILE A 227 -25.77 -0.97 -0.36
N GLU A 228 -26.59 0.08 -0.42
CA GLU A 228 -28.03 0.00 -0.27
C GLU A 228 -28.69 -0.90 -1.33
N VAL A 229 -28.28 -0.77 -2.59
CA VAL A 229 -28.71 -1.66 -3.68
C VAL A 229 -28.23 -3.08 -3.42
N GLY A 230 -27.02 -3.25 -2.89
CA GLY A 230 -26.49 -4.56 -2.51
C GLY A 230 -27.33 -5.24 -1.42
N ILE A 231 -27.69 -4.51 -0.37
CA ILE A 231 -28.54 -5.02 0.72
C ILE A 231 -29.90 -5.46 0.17
N LYS A 232 -30.60 -4.58 -0.56
CA LYS A 232 -31.89 -4.92 -1.18
C LYS A 232 -31.81 -6.13 -2.11
N THR A 233 -30.72 -6.25 -2.85
CA THR A 233 -30.49 -7.43 -3.72
C THR A 233 -30.36 -8.69 -2.90
N LEU A 234 -29.57 -8.68 -1.82
CA LEU A 234 -29.36 -9.84 -0.96
C LEU A 234 -30.60 -10.19 -0.11
N GLU A 235 -31.46 -9.23 0.20
CA GLU A 235 -32.75 -9.44 0.86
C GLU A 235 -33.77 -10.09 -0.09
N GLY A 236 -33.76 -9.68 -1.36
CA GLY A 236 -34.74 -10.09 -2.37
C GLY A 236 -34.48 -11.43 -3.05
N ILE A 237 -33.29 -12.03 -2.82
CA ILE A 237 -32.94 -13.36 -3.31
C ILE A 237 -33.00 -14.36 -2.15
#